data_064da53c6f7b1d208edb985fd7ba759b
#
_entry.id   064da53c6f7b1d208edb985fd7ba759b
#
_cell.length_a   1.000
_cell.length_b   1.000
_cell.length_c   1.000
_cell.angle_alpha   90.00
_cell.angle_beta   90.00
_cell.angle_gamma   90.00
#
_symmetry.space_group_name_H-M   'P 1'
#
loop_
_entity.id
_entity.type
_entity.pdbx_description
1 polymer ?
#
loop_
_entity_poly.entity_id
_entity_poly.type
_entity_poly.pdbx_seq_one_letter_code
_entity_poly.pdbx_strand_id
1 'polypeptide(L)'
;MRYQIRLDFPRPARELLERAARTHVGVTGVHAGPRQVAHPAIKPLLNEWRICGPAFTVRPEHTDDLLVGELAGKYAQPGDVIVVDAGGREDKACWGMGMSMGAKRAGCAGVVLDGRCMNGALLTRERVQLPIFARGLVASANGAERAGWLNGPVICGGVIVNPGDIVLADCDGVVFLPQDQADAILRRSEAYARSAATDNQADIPYWQRRETEEKLRALPDIDWS
;
A
#
# COMPACT_ATOMS: atom_id res chain seq x y z
N MET A 1 23.04 13.87 11.18
CA MET A 1 22.83 14.31 9.78
C MET A 1 21.37 14.69 9.64
N ARG A 2 21.10 15.82 8.97
CA ARG A 2 19.74 16.35 8.86
C ARG A 2 18.88 15.61 7.82
N TYR A 3 19.50 15.21 6.70
CA TYR A 3 18.85 14.43 5.64
C TYR A 3 19.71 13.24 5.22
N GLN A 4 19.07 12.11 4.94
CA GLN A 4 19.71 10.92 4.39
C GLN A 4 19.02 10.57 3.06
N ILE A 5 19.78 10.57 1.99
CA ILE A 5 19.26 10.30 0.64
C ILE A 5 19.99 9.07 0.10
N ARG A 6 19.28 7.96 -0.04
CA ARG A 6 19.74 6.75 -0.71
C ARG A 6 19.01 6.63 -2.04
N LEU A 7 19.76 6.51 -3.13
CA LEU A 7 19.15 6.40 -4.47
C LEU A 7 19.09 4.96 -4.96
N ASP A 8 20.03 4.13 -4.48
CA ASP A 8 20.10 2.72 -4.85
C ASP A 8 19.51 1.83 -3.77
N PHE A 9 18.65 0.91 -4.18
CA PHE A 9 18.08 -0.14 -3.35
C PHE A 9 17.69 -1.36 -4.22
N PRO A 10 17.64 -2.57 -3.63
CA PRO A 10 17.21 -3.76 -4.35
C PRO A 10 15.80 -3.60 -4.89
N ARG A 11 15.60 -3.95 -6.16
CA ARG A 11 14.28 -3.92 -6.81
C ARG A 11 13.80 -5.33 -7.08
N PRO A 12 12.49 -5.61 -6.90
CA PRO A 12 11.94 -6.91 -7.21
C PRO A 12 12.02 -7.20 -8.72
N ALA A 13 12.14 -8.47 -9.06
CA ALA A 13 12.11 -8.90 -10.45
C ALA A 13 10.78 -8.49 -11.12
N ARG A 14 10.86 -8.10 -12.38
CA ARG A 14 9.69 -7.67 -13.17
C ARG A 14 8.58 -8.72 -13.19
N GLU A 15 8.94 -9.99 -13.37
CA GLU A 15 7.98 -11.09 -13.36
C GLU A 15 7.18 -11.16 -12.04
N LEU A 16 7.84 -10.92 -10.91
CA LEU A 16 7.21 -10.91 -9.60
C LEU A 16 6.20 -9.77 -9.46
N LEU A 17 6.54 -8.58 -9.97
CA LEU A 17 5.63 -7.43 -10.01
C LEU A 17 4.42 -7.69 -10.92
N GLU A 18 4.63 -8.30 -12.09
CA GLU A 18 3.56 -8.66 -13.02
C GLU A 18 2.59 -9.68 -12.41
N ARG A 19 3.08 -10.65 -11.65
CA ARG A 19 2.25 -11.60 -10.91
C ARG A 19 1.49 -10.89 -9.80
N ALA A 20 2.15 -10.07 -9.01
CA ALA A 20 1.55 -9.29 -7.94
C ALA A 20 0.41 -8.41 -8.45
N ALA A 21 0.60 -7.72 -9.57
CA ALA A 21 -0.39 -6.85 -10.18
C ALA A 21 -1.69 -7.56 -10.58
N ARG A 22 -1.66 -8.89 -10.77
CA ARG A 22 -2.83 -9.72 -11.15
C ARG A 22 -3.60 -10.25 -9.93
N THR A 23 -3.06 -10.14 -8.72
CA THR A 23 -3.71 -10.63 -7.50
C THR A 23 -4.61 -9.57 -6.88
N HIS A 24 -5.63 -9.98 -6.12
CA HIS A 24 -6.46 -9.08 -5.34
C HIS A 24 -5.84 -8.82 -3.96
N VAL A 25 -5.93 -7.59 -3.48
CA VAL A 25 -5.34 -7.18 -2.19
C VAL A 25 -5.91 -7.99 -1.04
N GLY A 26 -7.24 -8.18 -0.97
CA GLY A 26 -7.87 -8.96 0.08
C GLY A 26 -7.38 -10.41 0.15
N VAL A 27 -7.25 -11.09 -1.01
CA VAL A 27 -6.71 -12.46 -1.08
C VAL A 27 -5.24 -12.47 -0.66
N THR A 28 -4.45 -11.53 -1.18
CA THR A 28 -3.02 -11.44 -0.87
C THR A 28 -2.79 -11.15 0.60
N GLY A 29 -3.59 -10.27 1.20
CA GLY A 29 -3.51 -9.91 2.62
C GLY A 29 -3.74 -11.10 3.55
N VAL A 30 -4.70 -11.98 3.23
CA VAL A 30 -4.93 -13.22 4.00
C VAL A 30 -3.69 -14.12 3.99
N HIS A 31 -3.01 -14.24 2.84
CA HIS A 31 -1.83 -15.11 2.72
C HIS A 31 -0.52 -14.44 3.16
N ALA A 32 -0.46 -13.12 3.16
CA ALA A 32 0.66 -12.35 3.69
C ALA A 32 0.64 -12.32 5.24
N GLY A 33 -0.57 -12.30 5.80
CA GLY A 33 -0.77 -12.19 7.24
C GLY A 33 -0.85 -10.75 7.75
N PRO A 34 -1.28 -10.56 9.01
CA PRO A 34 -1.64 -9.24 9.54
C PRO A 34 -0.44 -8.27 9.66
N ARG A 35 0.79 -8.79 9.70
CA ARG A 35 2.00 -7.95 9.80
C ARG A 35 2.36 -7.25 8.50
N GLN A 36 1.78 -7.63 7.38
CA GLN A 36 1.98 -7.07 6.05
C GLN A 36 0.80 -6.23 5.57
N VAL A 37 -0.29 -6.17 6.35
CA VAL A 37 -1.48 -5.40 6.02
C VAL A 37 -1.45 -4.07 6.76
N ALA A 38 -1.49 -2.97 6.01
CA ALA A 38 -1.51 -1.63 6.59
C ALA A 38 -2.80 -1.35 7.36
N HIS A 39 -2.72 -0.41 8.29
CA HIS A 39 -3.88 0.06 9.07
C HIS A 39 -5.07 0.40 8.15
N PRO A 40 -6.28 -0.06 8.45
CA PRO A 40 -7.46 0.06 7.57
C PRO A 40 -7.94 1.49 7.33
N ALA A 41 -7.44 2.48 8.09
CA ALA A 41 -7.69 3.89 7.80
C ALA A 41 -6.97 4.40 6.54
N ILE A 42 -5.94 3.69 6.05
CA ILE A 42 -5.28 4.02 4.78
C ILE A 42 -6.12 3.46 3.64
N LYS A 43 -6.82 4.33 2.93
CA LYS A 43 -7.77 3.99 1.86
C LYS A 43 -7.50 4.82 0.60
N PRO A 44 -7.89 4.32 -0.58
CA PRO A 44 -7.79 5.12 -1.80
C PRO A 44 -8.69 6.36 -1.71
N LEU A 45 -8.26 7.48 -2.27
CA LEU A 45 -9.12 8.66 -2.41
C LEU A 45 -10.23 8.46 -3.44
N LEU A 46 -10.07 7.54 -4.39
CA LEU A 46 -11.10 7.04 -5.30
C LEU A 46 -11.09 5.51 -5.28
N ASN A 47 -12.25 4.90 -5.06
CA ASN A 47 -12.38 3.46 -4.84
C ASN A 47 -11.93 2.59 -6.04
N GLU A 48 -11.99 3.14 -7.24
CA GLU A 48 -11.53 2.47 -8.46
C GLU A 48 -9.99 2.40 -8.59
N TRP A 49 -9.27 3.14 -7.76
CA TRP A 49 -7.81 3.16 -7.83
C TRP A 49 -7.19 1.87 -7.33
N ARG A 50 -6.19 1.46 -8.08
CA ARG A 50 -5.38 0.28 -7.80
C ARG A 50 -3.94 0.56 -8.14
N ILE A 51 -3.00 0.07 -7.33
CA ILE A 51 -1.57 0.20 -7.55
C ILE A 51 -0.82 -1.09 -7.26
N CYS A 52 0.27 -1.29 -8.00
CA CYS A 52 1.28 -2.31 -7.75
C CYS A 52 2.64 -1.76 -8.18
N GLY A 53 3.63 -1.88 -7.32
CA GLY A 53 4.99 -1.45 -7.65
C GLY A 53 5.96 -1.60 -6.49
N PRO A 54 7.27 -1.40 -6.72
CA PRO A 54 8.26 -1.40 -5.65
C PRO A 54 8.12 -0.15 -4.78
N ALA A 55 8.31 -0.32 -3.48
CA ALA A 55 8.28 0.77 -2.52
C ALA A 55 9.47 1.72 -2.69
N PHE A 56 9.20 2.98 -2.98
CA PHE A 56 10.13 4.09 -2.84
C PHE A 56 9.80 4.81 -1.54
N THR A 57 10.57 4.56 -0.49
CA THR A 57 10.20 4.98 0.86
C THR A 57 10.66 6.41 1.20
N VAL A 58 9.78 7.13 1.89
CA VAL A 58 9.98 8.53 2.29
C VAL A 58 9.60 8.68 3.76
N ARG A 59 10.48 9.26 4.55
CA ARG A 59 10.15 9.65 5.92
C ARG A 59 10.61 11.08 6.20
N PRO A 60 9.70 12.04 6.32
CA PRO A 60 9.99 13.29 7.00
C PRO A 60 10.19 13.01 8.50
N GLU A 61 11.18 13.61 9.12
CA GLU A 61 11.37 13.51 10.58
C GLU A 61 10.20 14.16 11.34
N HIS A 62 9.67 15.23 10.75
CA HIS A 62 8.42 15.86 11.18
C HIS A 62 7.44 15.86 10.00
N THR A 63 6.19 15.63 10.27
CA THR A 63 5.14 15.50 9.25
C THR A 63 4.90 16.76 8.41
N ASP A 64 5.42 17.89 8.85
CA ASP A 64 5.38 19.16 8.16
C ASP A 64 6.66 19.47 7.35
N ASP A 65 7.64 18.55 7.29
CA ASP A 65 8.79 18.67 6.41
C ASP A 65 8.45 18.11 5.02
N LEU A 66 8.32 19.00 4.05
CA LEU A 66 7.91 18.63 2.69
C LEU A 66 9.09 18.31 1.76
N LEU A 67 10.32 18.68 2.09
CA LEU A 67 11.46 18.61 1.18
C LEU A 67 11.76 17.17 0.71
N VAL A 68 11.76 16.19 1.61
CA VAL A 68 11.98 14.79 1.21
C VAL A 68 10.86 14.25 0.32
N GLY A 69 9.62 14.69 0.56
CA GLY A 69 8.47 14.35 -0.29
C GLY A 69 8.59 14.96 -1.70
N GLU A 70 9.08 16.19 -1.80
CA GLU A 70 9.33 16.85 -3.08
C GLU A 70 10.45 16.14 -3.86
N LEU A 71 11.53 15.74 -3.19
CA LEU A 71 12.62 14.98 -3.80
C LEU A 71 12.20 13.59 -4.29
N ALA A 72 11.19 12.96 -3.67
CA ALA A 72 10.67 11.68 -4.14
C ALA A 72 10.22 11.76 -5.60
N GLY A 73 9.51 12.83 -5.99
CA GLY A 73 9.11 13.06 -7.38
C GLY A 73 10.26 13.30 -8.37
N LYS A 74 11.48 13.56 -7.88
CA LYS A 74 12.68 13.71 -8.71
C LYS A 74 13.42 12.38 -8.91
N TYR A 75 13.48 11.54 -7.89
CA TYR A 75 14.36 10.36 -7.87
C TYR A 75 13.64 9.03 -8.00
N ALA A 76 12.32 8.98 -7.79
CA ALA A 76 11.53 7.80 -8.06
C ALA A 76 11.57 7.45 -9.56
N GLN A 77 11.47 6.16 -9.84
CA GLN A 77 11.49 5.63 -11.21
C GLN A 77 10.08 5.25 -11.67
N PRO A 78 9.86 5.10 -12.99
CA PRO A 78 8.59 4.62 -13.50
C PRO A 78 8.16 3.29 -12.86
N GLY A 79 6.92 3.23 -12.40
CA GLY A 79 6.36 2.07 -11.71
C GLY A 79 6.57 2.07 -10.20
N ASP A 80 7.39 2.94 -9.62
CA ASP A 80 7.55 3.02 -8.16
C ASP A 80 6.24 3.45 -7.48
N VAL A 81 6.03 2.91 -6.30
CA VAL A 81 5.02 3.40 -5.35
C VAL A 81 5.73 4.19 -4.26
N ILE A 82 5.44 5.48 -4.15
CA ILE A 82 6.00 6.31 -3.09
C ILE A 82 5.26 5.97 -1.79
N VAL A 83 6.00 5.49 -0.79
CA VAL A 83 5.47 5.13 0.54
C VAL A 83 5.95 6.14 1.56
N VAL A 84 5.02 6.91 2.13
CA VAL A 84 5.33 8.01 3.05
C VAL A 84 4.94 7.64 4.48
N ASP A 85 5.92 7.61 5.36
CA ASP A 85 5.74 7.49 6.80
C ASP A 85 5.55 8.88 7.41
N ALA A 86 4.31 9.29 7.60
CA ALA A 86 3.95 10.52 8.29
C ALA A 86 3.51 10.27 9.75
N GLY A 87 3.80 9.08 10.29
CA GLY A 87 3.52 8.72 11.68
C GLY A 87 2.05 8.65 12.04
N GLY A 88 1.16 8.46 11.05
CA GLY A 88 -0.28 8.39 11.28
C GLY A 88 -0.94 9.72 11.62
N ARG A 89 -0.25 10.86 11.48
CA ARG A 89 -0.81 12.18 11.82
C ARG A 89 -1.99 12.57 10.93
N GLU A 90 -2.95 13.21 11.56
CA GLU A 90 -4.22 13.58 10.93
C GLU A 90 -4.54 15.08 10.96
N ASP A 91 -3.75 15.87 11.67
CA ASP A 91 -3.98 17.31 11.85
C ASP A 91 -3.39 18.17 10.71
N LYS A 92 -2.43 17.64 9.97
CA LYS A 92 -1.76 18.33 8.87
C LYS A 92 -1.52 17.44 7.67
N ALA A 93 -1.57 18.04 6.48
CA ALA A 93 -1.18 17.37 5.25
C ALA A 93 0.35 17.33 5.12
N CYS A 94 0.87 16.16 4.77
CA CYS A 94 2.27 15.96 4.40
C CYS A 94 2.43 15.63 2.91
N TRP A 95 1.37 15.69 2.13
CA TRP A 95 1.33 15.43 0.70
C TRP A 95 0.26 16.29 0.02
N GLY A 96 0.52 16.72 -1.21
CA GLY A 96 -0.42 17.54 -1.96
C GLY A 96 -0.17 17.52 -3.47
N MET A 97 -0.79 18.47 -4.16
CA MET A 97 -0.77 18.56 -5.63
C MET A 97 0.64 18.67 -6.21
N GLY A 98 1.50 19.52 -5.66
CA GLY A 98 2.86 19.73 -6.19
C GLY A 98 3.69 18.45 -6.21
N MET A 99 3.75 17.72 -5.09
CA MET A 99 4.43 16.44 -5.01
C MET A 99 3.82 15.38 -5.91
N SER A 100 2.48 15.33 -5.98
CA SER A 100 1.77 14.39 -6.85
C SER A 100 2.05 14.64 -8.33
N MET A 101 2.20 15.89 -8.74
CA MET A 101 2.61 16.23 -10.12
C MET A 101 4.04 15.75 -10.39
N GLY A 102 4.95 15.91 -9.45
CA GLY A 102 6.32 15.38 -9.54
C GLY A 102 6.31 13.85 -9.69
N ALA A 103 5.60 13.15 -8.81
CA ALA A 103 5.46 11.69 -8.85
C ALA A 103 4.84 11.19 -10.16
N LYS A 104 3.80 11.85 -10.66
CA LYS A 104 3.18 11.53 -11.94
C LYS A 104 4.14 11.70 -13.12
N ARG A 105 4.93 12.80 -13.14
CA ARG A 105 5.95 13.03 -14.17
C ARG A 105 7.06 12.00 -14.14
N ALA A 106 7.43 11.51 -12.95
CA ALA A 106 8.38 10.43 -12.78
C ALA A 106 7.83 9.06 -13.24
N GLY A 107 6.52 8.98 -13.55
CA GLY A 107 5.87 7.73 -13.95
C GLY A 107 5.56 6.79 -12.78
N CYS A 108 5.48 7.30 -11.55
CA CYS A 108 5.12 6.49 -10.39
C CYS A 108 3.75 5.84 -10.56
N ALA A 109 3.59 4.63 -10.04
CA ALA A 109 2.32 3.90 -10.03
C ALA A 109 1.30 4.52 -9.05
N GLY A 110 1.78 5.16 -7.98
CA GLY A 110 0.94 5.82 -7.00
C GLY A 110 1.68 6.21 -5.72
N VAL A 111 0.89 6.58 -4.72
CA VAL A 111 1.39 7.01 -3.40
C VAL A 111 0.60 6.29 -2.31
N VAL A 112 1.28 5.77 -1.30
CA VAL A 112 0.71 5.30 -0.04
C VAL A 112 1.22 6.21 1.08
N LEU A 113 0.30 6.77 1.84
CA LEU A 113 0.59 7.80 2.82
C LEU A 113 0.02 7.42 4.19
N ASP A 114 0.88 7.17 5.16
CA ASP A 114 0.44 7.01 6.56
C ASP A 114 0.23 8.39 7.21
N GLY A 115 -0.73 9.13 6.69
CA GLY A 115 -1.07 10.49 7.07
C GLY A 115 -2.17 11.05 6.16
N ARG A 116 -2.34 12.36 6.20
CA ARG A 116 -3.35 13.06 5.39
C ARG A 116 -2.72 13.85 4.24
N CYS A 117 -3.47 14.00 3.17
CA CYS A 117 -3.13 14.88 2.06
C CYS A 117 -4.11 16.05 1.93
N MET A 118 -3.78 16.98 1.05
CA MET A 118 -4.62 18.14 0.74
C MET A 118 -4.87 18.26 -0.78
N ASN A 119 -5.73 19.18 -1.17
CA ASN A 119 -6.10 19.45 -2.56
C ASN A 119 -6.88 18.30 -3.23
N GLY A 120 -7.79 17.64 -2.51
CA GLY A 120 -8.50 16.45 -2.95
C GLY A 120 -9.11 16.53 -4.35
N ALA A 121 -9.85 17.61 -4.69
CA ALA A 121 -10.43 17.79 -6.02
C ALA A 121 -9.38 17.82 -7.12
N LEU A 122 -8.27 18.56 -6.92
CA LEU A 122 -7.16 18.66 -7.87
C LEU A 122 -6.43 17.32 -8.04
N LEU A 123 -6.31 16.54 -6.96
CA LEU A 123 -5.67 15.24 -6.98
C LEU A 123 -6.49 14.20 -7.75
N THR A 124 -7.81 14.19 -7.55
CA THR A 124 -8.67 13.10 -8.03
C THR A 124 -9.34 13.39 -9.36
N ARG A 125 -9.83 14.60 -9.60
CA ARG A 125 -10.73 14.90 -10.74
C ARG A 125 -10.14 15.84 -11.77
N GLU A 126 -9.35 16.85 -11.36
CA GLU A 126 -9.04 17.97 -12.24
C GLU A 126 -7.66 17.85 -12.94
N ARG A 127 -6.58 17.54 -12.23
CA ARG A 127 -5.23 17.68 -12.77
C ARG A 127 -4.33 16.48 -12.66
N VAL A 128 -4.30 15.82 -11.50
CA VAL A 128 -3.22 14.87 -11.24
C VAL A 128 -3.61 13.45 -11.63
N GLN A 129 -4.73 12.94 -11.11
CA GLN A 129 -5.19 11.57 -11.36
C GLN A 129 -4.08 10.51 -11.13
N LEU A 130 -3.25 10.73 -10.12
CA LEU A 130 -2.31 9.75 -9.61
C LEU A 130 -2.98 9.00 -8.45
N PRO A 131 -3.01 7.67 -8.45
CA PRO A 131 -3.58 6.91 -7.33
C PRO A 131 -2.91 7.26 -6.01
N ILE A 132 -3.72 7.67 -5.01
CA ILE A 132 -3.27 8.01 -3.66
C ILE A 132 -4.11 7.25 -2.64
N PHE A 133 -3.41 6.57 -1.73
CA PHE A 133 -3.96 5.87 -0.58
C PHE A 133 -3.50 6.61 0.69
N ALA A 134 -4.42 7.11 1.49
CA ALA A 134 -4.13 7.97 2.63
C ALA A 134 -5.14 7.78 3.75
N ARG A 135 -4.87 8.34 4.93
CA ARG A 135 -5.85 8.43 6.02
C ARG A 135 -6.96 9.46 5.75
N GLY A 136 -6.94 10.12 4.60
CA GLY A 136 -7.94 11.09 4.16
C GLY A 136 -7.36 12.47 3.82
N LEU A 137 -8.24 13.46 3.82
CA LEU A 137 -7.92 14.83 3.45
C LEU A 137 -7.94 15.75 4.69
N VAL A 138 -7.12 16.80 4.63
CA VAL A 138 -7.13 17.89 5.62
C VAL A 138 -6.77 19.20 4.93
N ALA A 139 -7.35 20.30 5.39
CA ALA A 139 -7.13 21.63 4.79
C ALA A 139 -5.91 22.37 5.39
N SER A 140 -5.23 21.79 6.36
CA SER A 140 -4.07 22.38 7.03
C SER A 140 -2.78 21.76 6.54
N ALA A 141 -1.80 22.58 6.18
CA ALA A 141 -0.42 22.16 5.92
C ALA A 141 0.53 23.26 6.41
N ASN A 142 1.70 22.85 6.89
CA ASN A 142 2.80 23.76 7.16
C ASN A 142 4.03 23.24 6.43
N GLY A 143 4.90 24.12 5.97
CA GLY A 143 6.20 23.78 5.45
C GLY A 143 7.27 24.08 6.49
N ALA A 144 7.99 23.09 6.97
CA ALA A 144 9.17 23.25 7.79
C ALA A 144 10.31 22.39 7.25
N GLU A 145 11.49 22.94 7.15
CA GLU A 145 12.68 22.24 6.70
C GLU A 145 13.45 21.76 7.94
N ARG A 146 13.41 20.46 8.22
CA ARG A 146 14.02 19.93 9.44
C ARG A 146 14.99 18.79 9.17
N ALA A 147 14.49 17.61 8.85
CA ALA A 147 15.25 16.41 8.57
C ALA A 147 14.35 15.32 7.97
N GLY A 148 14.96 14.29 7.42
CA GLY A 148 14.22 13.16 6.87
C GLY A 148 15.11 12.26 6.03
N TRP A 149 14.52 11.22 5.45
CA TRP A 149 15.25 10.34 4.56
C TRP A 149 14.43 9.80 3.40
N LEU A 150 15.16 9.46 2.32
CA LEU A 150 14.67 8.68 1.18
C LEU A 150 15.31 7.29 1.22
N ASN A 151 14.49 6.28 0.91
CA ASN A 151 14.92 4.89 0.77
C ASN A 151 15.67 4.33 1.99
N GLY A 152 15.17 4.65 3.19
CA GLY A 152 15.41 3.91 4.42
C GLY A 152 14.18 3.11 4.81
N PRO A 153 14.27 2.17 5.77
CA PRO A 153 13.08 1.53 6.33
C PRO A 153 12.13 2.56 6.94
N VAL A 154 10.83 2.37 6.71
CA VAL A 154 9.75 3.23 7.23
C VAL A 154 8.67 2.41 7.90
N ILE A 155 7.80 3.04 8.67
CA ILE A 155 6.58 2.42 9.21
C ILE A 155 5.39 3.07 8.49
N CYS A 156 4.59 2.27 7.79
CA CYS A 156 3.42 2.75 7.11
C CYS A 156 2.20 1.91 7.51
N GLY A 157 1.25 2.53 8.17
CA GLY A 157 0.08 1.84 8.68
C GLY A 157 0.40 0.73 9.68
N GLY A 158 1.47 0.87 10.46
CA GLY A 158 1.93 -0.14 11.42
C GLY A 158 2.80 -1.25 10.82
N VAL A 159 3.05 -1.23 9.51
CA VAL A 159 3.90 -2.20 8.81
C VAL A 159 5.30 -1.61 8.59
N ILE A 160 6.34 -2.38 8.87
CA ILE A 160 7.72 -2.04 8.46
C ILE A 160 7.85 -2.28 6.96
N VAL A 161 8.20 -1.24 6.22
CA VAL A 161 8.37 -1.27 4.77
C VAL A 161 9.80 -0.92 4.43
N ASN A 162 10.49 -1.82 3.74
CA ASN A 162 11.82 -1.57 3.22
C ASN A 162 11.75 -1.05 1.78
N PRO A 163 12.74 -0.25 1.33
CA PRO A 163 12.84 0.11 -0.07
C PRO A 163 12.85 -1.15 -0.96
N GLY A 164 11.99 -1.14 -1.98
CA GLY A 164 11.84 -2.27 -2.91
C GLY A 164 10.87 -3.36 -2.48
N ASP A 165 10.28 -3.32 -1.28
CA ASP A 165 9.15 -4.20 -0.96
C ASP A 165 8.01 -3.97 -1.97
N ILE A 166 7.26 -5.02 -2.30
CA ILE A 166 6.17 -4.88 -3.26
C ILE A 166 4.94 -4.31 -2.56
N VAL A 167 4.44 -3.22 -3.08
CA VAL A 167 3.21 -2.57 -2.62
C VAL A 167 2.07 -3.01 -3.50
N LEU A 168 1.00 -3.51 -2.88
CA LEU A 168 -0.29 -3.77 -3.50
C LEU A 168 -1.36 -2.97 -2.80
N ALA A 169 -2.19 -2.24 -3.53
CA ALA A 169 -3.32 -1.54 -2.93
C ALA A 169 -4.51 -1.43 -3.88
N ASP A 170 -5.70 -1.57 -3.32
CA ASP A 170 -7.00 -1.37 -3.96
C ASP A 170 -8.05 -0.91 -2.91
N CYS A 171 -9.34 -0.99 -3.22
CA CYS A 171 -10.42 -0.59 -2.29
C CYS A 171 -10.41 -1.36 -0.97
N ASP A 172 -9.85 -2.59 -0.90
CA ASP A 172 -9.74 -3.35 0.34
C ASP A 172 -8.69 -2.74 1.28
N GLY A 173 -7.64 -2.12 0.74
CA GLY A 173 -6.57 -1.49 1.52
C GLY A 173 -5.20 -1.61 0.89
N VAL A 174 -4.17 -1.74 1.75
CA VAL A 174 -2.76 -1.79 1.32
C VAL A 174 -2.06 -3.00 1.96
N VAL A 175 -1.31 -3.73 1.14
CA VAL A 175 -0.46 -4.84 1.57
C VAL A 175 0.96 -4.58 1.09
N PHE A 176 1.92 -4.81 1.98
CA PHE A 176 3.35 -4.75 1.68
C PHE A 176 3.93 -6.15 1.70
N LEU A 177 4.59 -6.55 0.62
CA LEU A 177 5.23 -7.86 0.51
C LEU A 177 6.76 -7.71 0.57
N PRO A 178 7.41 -8.17 1.65
CA PRO A 178 8.87 -8.25 1.68
C PRO A 178 9.39 -9.07 0.49
N GLN A 179 10.46 -8.60 -0.16
CA GLN A 179 10.96 -9.21 -1.39
C GLN A 179 11.29 -10.70 -1.22
N ASP A 180 11.84 -11.08 -0.07
CA ASP A 180 12.22 -12.47 0.27
C ASP A 180 11.01 -13.39 0.50
N GLN A 181 9.81 -12.84 0.77
CA GLN A 181 8.58 -13.58 1.04
C GLN A 181 7.57 -13.50 -0.10
N ALA A 182 7.71 -12.51 -0.99
CA ALA A 182 6.71 -12.17 -1.99
C ALA A 182 6.34 -13.35 -2.89
N ASP A 183 7.30 -14.13 -3.39
CA ASP A 183 7.03 -15.27 -4.26
C ASP A 183 6.18 -16.34 -3.56
N ALA A 184 6.53 -16.69 -2.32
CA ALA A 184 5.79 -17.68 -1.54
C ALA A 184 4.35 -17.22 -1.21
N ILE A 185 4.18 -15.92 -0.90
CA ILE A 185 2.86 -15.34 -0.64
C ILE A 185 2.01 -15.35 -1.91
N LEU A 186 2.57 -14.90 -3.04
CA LEU A 186 1.87 -14.86 -4.32
C LEU A 186 1.46 -16.25 -4.80
N ARG A 187 2.31 -17.26 -4.68
CA ARG A 187 1.95 -18.65 -5.03
C ARG A 187 0.72 -19.12 -4.26
N ARG A 188 0.66 -18.87 -2.96
CA ARG A 188 -0.51 -19.23 -2.12
C ARG A 188 -1.77 -18.47 -2.56
N SER A 189 -1.64 -17.17 -2.82
CA SER A 189 -2.74 -16.32 -3.28
C SER A 189 -3.29 -16.76 -4.63
N GLU A 190 -2.41 -17.08 -5.57
CA GLU A 190 -2.77 -17.58 -6.90
C GLU A 190 -3.43 -18.97 -6.84
N ALA A 191 -2.92 -19.87 -5.98
CA ALA A 191 -3.51 -21.18 -5.79
C ALA A 191 -4.92 -21.07 -5.22
N TYR A 192 -5.13 -20.22 -4.21
CA TYR A 192 -6.45 -19.95 -3.66
C TYR A 192 -7.39 -19.35 -4.69
N ALA A 193 -6.94 -18.37 -5.46
CA ALA A 193 -7.77 -17.74 -6.50
C ALA A 193 -8.22 -18.75 -7.57
N ARG A 194 -7.34 -19.67 -7.98
CA ARG A 194 -7.70 -20.74 -8.93
C ARG A 194 -8.74 -21.70 -8.33
N SER A 195 -8.55 -22.16 -7.09
CA SER A 195 -9.54 -23.02 -6.42
C SER A 195 -10.88 -22.32 -6.29
N ALA A 196 -10.90 -21.07 -5.80
CA ALA A 196 -12.12 -20.30 -5.65
C ALA A 196 -12.86 -20.08 -6.98
N ALA A 197 -12.13 -19.88 -8.08
CA ALA A 197 -12.73 -19.74 -9.40
C ALA A 197 -13.42 -21.05 -9.86
N THR A 198 -12.77 -22.19 -9.61
CA THR A 198 -13.36 -23.52 -9.93
C THR A 198 -14.61 -23.78 -9.10
N ASP A 199 -14.55 -23.52 -7.80
CA ASP A 199 -15.68 -23.71 -6.90
C ASP A 199 -16.87 -22.80 -7.22
N ASN A 200 -16.59 -21.54 -7.61
CA ASN A 200 -17.63 -20.61 -8.03
C ASN A 200 -18.29 -21.05 -9.35
N GLN A 201 -17.54 -21.62 -10.29
CA GLN A 201 -18.10 -22.20 -11.51
C GLN A 201 -18.99 -23.43 -11.23
N ALA A 202 -18.63 -24.20 -10.21
CA ALA A 202 -19.41 -25.35 -9.75
C ALA A 202 -20.61 -24.97 -8.86
N ASP A 203 -20.80 -23.67 -8.59
CA ASP A 203 -21.86 -23.13 -7.68
C ASP A 203 -21.86 -23.77 -6.30
N ILE A 204 -20.67 -24.07 -5.78
CA ILE A 204 -20.51 -24.69 -4.45
C ILE A 204 -20.56 -23.62 -3.37
N PRO A 205 -21.49 -23.64 -2.42
CA PRO A 205 -21.59 -22.67 -1.35
C PRO A 205 -20.33 -22.63 -0.49
N TYR A 206 -19.95 -21.42 -0.03
CA TYR A 206 -18.70 -21.20 0.73
C TYR A 206 -18.62 -22.08 1.99
N TRP A 207 -19.73 -22.25 2.73
CA TRP A 207 -19.78 -23.09 3.93
C TRP A 207 -19.53 -24.58 3.62
N GLN A 208 -19.97 -25.06 2.45
CA GLN A 208 -19.70 -26.43 2.00
C GLN A 208 -18.23 -26.61 1.62
N ARG A 209 -17.65 -25.65 0.87
CA ARG A 209 -16.22 -25.65 0.55
C ARG A 209 -15.32 -25.68 1.79
N ARG A 210 -15.77 -25.04 2.85
CA ARG A 210 -15.05 -24.92 4.12
C ARG A 210 -15.31 -26.05 5.09
N GLU A 211 -16.26 -26.97 4.76
CA GLU A 211 -16.71 -28.00 5.69
C GLU A 211 -17.10 -27.40 7.05
N THR A 212 -17.80 -26.26 6.99
CA THR A 212 -18.00 -25.41 8.18
C THR A 212 -18.83 -26.12 9.24
N GLU A 213 -19.89 -26.83 8.82
CA GLU A 213 -20.75 -27.56 9.74
C GLU A 213 -19.99 -28.71 10.43
N GLU A 214 -19.20 -29.47 9.68
CA GLU A 214 -18.38 -30.57 10.22
C GLU A 214 -17.36 -30.06 11.23
N LYS A 215 -16.69 -28.94 10.89
CA LYS A 215 -15.74 -28.29 11.80
C LYS A 215 -16.40 -27.78 13.08
N LEU A 216 -17.60 -27.20 12.97
CA LEU A 216 -18.36 -26.75 14.14
C LEU A 216 -18.80 -27.93 15.01
N ARG A 217 -19.30 -29.03 14.40
CA ARG A 217 -19.69 -30.24 15.12
C ARG A 217 -18.54 -30.91 15.85
N ALA A 218 -17.30 -30.70 15.43
CA ALA A 218 -16.11 -31.18 16.08
C ALA A 218 -15.70 -30.36 17.33
N LEU A 219 -16.31 -29.19 17.57
CA LEU A 219 -16.04 -28.37 18.72
C LEU A 219 -16.89 -28.81 19.92
N PRO A 220 -16.32 -28.88 21.15
CA PRO A 220 -17.01 -29.47 22.32
C PRO A 220 -18.16 -28.60 22.87
N ASP A 221 -18.19 -27.32 22.60
CA ASP A 221 -19.07 -26.35 23.27
C ASP A 221 -20.07 -25.69 22.32
N ILE A 222 -20.54 -26.40 21.29
CA ILE A 222 -21.53 -25.87 20.34
C ILE A 222 -22.93 -26.42 20.66
N ASP A 223 -23.87 -25.54 20.95
CA ASP A 223 -25.31 -25.84 21.06
C ASP A 223 -25.96 -25.77 19.67
N TRP A 224 -26.60 -26.88 19.30
CA TRP A 224 -27.31 -27.06 18.02
C TRP A 224 -28.83 -27.08 18.20
N SER A 225 -29.36 -26.61 19.35
CA SER A 225 -30.82 -26.61 19.67
C SER A 225 -31.63 -25.69 18.75
#